data_0f1f53bdaefe2e5e0685e4741f33100a
#
_entry.id   0f1f53bdaefe2e5e0685e4741f33100a
#
_cell.length_a   1.000
_cell.length_b   1.000
_cell.length_c   1.000
_cell.angle_alpha   90.00
_cell.angle_beta   90.00
_cell.angle_gamma   90.00
#
_symmetry.space_group_name_H-M   'P 1'
#
loop_
_entity.id
_entity.type
_entity.pdbx_description
1 polymer ?
#
loop_
_entity_poly.entity_id
_entity_poly.type
_entity_poly.pdbx_seq_one_letter_code
_entity_poly.pdbx_strand_id
1 'polypeptide(L)'
;NRKFALKTRKKCGSIEKKGGGFVLDRSEVGKRGYLDRDFRLVHLKDSLAPRIDYHYHEFDKLVFFLGGRVTYVVAGVTYFLRPWDILLIQHNLIHRPIIDASEPYERVVLWLGRDWLARRSDPGEPLDACLDHSREAGFHLLRTAEERRLGYARAIGHLEDSLRSEEFGARRMADTLCQQILI
;
A
#
# COMPACT_ATOMS: atom_id res chain seq x y z
N ASN A 1 3.64 -23.33 -45.39
CA ASN A 1 2.37 -22.89 -44.77
C ASN A 1 2.47 -22.85 -43.25
N ARG A 2 2.89 -21.71 -42.69
CA ARG A 2 2.84 -21.45 -41.25
C ARG A 2 1.70 -20.48 -41.00
N LYS A 3 0.64 -20.95 -40.35
CA LYS A 3 -0.45 -20.10 -39.86
C LYS A 3 0.02 -19.36 -38.60
N PHE A 4 0.11 -18.03 -38.69
CA PHE A 4 0.29 -17.16 -37.55
C PHE A 4 -1.09 -16.98 -36.86
N ALA A 5 -1.21 -17.43 -35.63
CA ALA A 5 -2.38 -17.17 -34.80
C ALA A 5 -2.27 -15.77 -34.16
N LEU A 6 -3.16 -14.88 -34.56
CA LEU A 6 -3.33 -13.56 -33.94
C LEU A 6 -3.86 -13.73 -32.49
N LYS A 7 -3.04 -13.33 -31.54
CA LYS A 7 -3.51 -13.15 -30.15
C LYS A 7 -4.48 -11.98 -30.09
N THR A 8 -5.74 -12.27 -29.82
CA THR A 8 -6.79 -11.30 -29.57
C THR A 8 -6.42 -10.33 -28.45
N ARG A 9 -6.40 -9.05 -28.76
CA ARG A 9 -6.35 -7.94 -27.78
C ARG A 9 -7.58 -8.05 -26.88
N LYS A 10 -7.37 -8.23 -25.57
CA LYS A 10 -8.44 -8.05 -24.58
C LYS A 10 -8.95 -6.61 -24.67
N LYS A 11 -10.23 -6.44 -24.96
CA LYS A 11 -10.92 -5.15 -24.95
C LYS A 11 -10.78 -4.50 -23.57
N CYS A 12 -10.38 -3.23 -23.58
CA CYS A 12 -10.51 -2.35 -22.41
C CYS A 12 -12.00 -2.21 -22.08
N GLY A 13 -12.41 -2.58 -20.85
CA GLY A 13 -13.80 -2.56 -20.44
C GLY A 13 -14.41 -1.16 -20.54
N SER A 14 -15.67 -1.12 -20.96
CA SER A 14 -16.46 0.09 -21.11
C SER A 14 -16.81 0.69 -19.74
N ILE A 15 -16.57 1.98 -19.60
CA ILE A 15 -16.86 2.75 -18.39
C ILE A 15 -18.29 3.27 -18.49
N GLU A 16 -19.21 2.71 -17.73
CA GLU A 16 -20.56 3.27 -17.56
C GLU A 16 -20.60 4.30 -16.43
N LYS A 17 -21.06 5.51 -16.75
CA LYS A 17 -21.37 6.56 -15.77
C LYS A 17 -22.80 6.30 -15.22
N LYS A 18 -22.90 5.79 -14.00
CA LYS A 18 -24.16 5.85 -13.23
C LYS A 18 -23.94 6.78 -12.03
N GLY A 19 -24.67 7.90 -12.03
CA GLY A 19 -24.93 8.76 -10.87
C GLY A 19 -23.76 9.09 -9.98
N GLY A 20 -22.87 10.03 -10.37
CA GLY A 20 -22.00 10.77 -9.46
C GLY A 20 -20.76 10.07 -8.86
N GLY A 21 -20.57 8.77 -9.01
CA GLY A 21 -19.42 8.03 -8.50
C GLY A 21 -18.88 7.03 -9.52
N PHE A 22 -17.57 6.95 -9.65
CA PHE A 22 -16.90 5.91 -10.44
C PHE A 22 -16.97 4.60 -9.66
N VAL A 23 -17.85 3.69 -10.04
CA VAL A 23 -17.86 2.32 -9.51
C VAL A 23 -17.12 1.43 -10.50
N LEU A 24 -15.88 1.02 -10.13
CA LEU A 24 -15.19 -0.04 -10.86
C LEU A 24 -15.77 -1.40 -10.43
N ASP A 25 -16.22 -2.19 -11.39
CA ASP A 25 -16.60 -3.56 -11.11
C ASP A 25 -15.35 -4.37 -10.73
N ARG A 26 -15.41 -5.01 -9.59
CA ARG A 26 -14.30 -5.79 -9.02
C ARG A 26 -13.92 -6.99 -9.89
N SER A 27 -14.83 -7.49 -10.72
CA SER A 27 -14.58 -8.58 -11.66
C SER A 27 -13.62 -8.19 -12.80
N GLU A 28 -13.48 -6.88 -13.07
CA GLU A 28 -12.58 -6.34 -14.11
C GLU A 28 -11.20 -5.93 -13.57
N VAL A 29 -11.04 -5.93 -12.23
CA VAL A 29 -9.80 -5.47 -11.56
C VAL A 29 -8.98 -6.65 -11.09
N GLY A 30 -7.71 -6.72 -11.52
CA GLY A 30 -6.83 -7.83 -11.19
C GLY A 30 -6.30 -7.77 -9.74
N LYS A 31 -6.27 -8.94 -9.07
CA LYS A 31 -5.50 -9.12 -7.84
C LYS A 31 -3.99 -8.99 -8.13
N ARG A 32 -3.25 -8.29 -7.27
CA ARG A 32 -1.80 -8.11 -7.44
C ARG A 32 -1.04 -8.41 -6.15
N GLY A 33 0.01 -9.22 -6.28
CA GLY A 33 0.91 -9.59 -5.19
C GLY A 33 0.35 -10.62 -4.22
N TYR A 34 1.26 -11.27 -3.52
CA TYR A 34 0.98 -12.23 -2.46
C TYR A 34 1.82 -11.90 -1.24
N LEU A 35 1.26 -12.07 -0.06
CA LEU A 35 1.96 -12.02 1.21
C LEU A 35 1.95 -13.42 1.82
N ASP A 36 3.13 -14.05 1.89
CA ASP A 36 3.38 -15.41 2.38
C ASP A 36 3.93 -15.42 3.82
N ARG A 37 3.94 -14.27 4.46
CA ARG A 37 4.49 -14.06 5.81
C ARG A 37 3.63 -13.06 6.60
N ASP A 38 3.93 -12.90 7.86
CA ASP A 38 3.22 -12.02 8.79
C ASP A 38 3.17 -10.57 8.30
N PHE A 39 4.32 -10.04 7.87
CA PHE A 39 4.41 -8.71 7.24
C PHE A 39 5.65 -8.64 6.32
N ARG A 40 5.69 -7.64 5.46
CA ARG A 40 6.80 -7.37 4.55
C ARG A 40 7.03 -5.86 4.41
N LEU A 41 8.27 -5.44 4.60
CA LEU A 41 8.69 -4.06 4.34
C LEU A 41 9.50 -4.01 3.03
N VAL A 42 9.21 -3.03 2.19
CA VAL A 42 9.90 -2.82 0.91
C VAL A 42 10.15 -1.33 0.73
N HIS A 43 11.41 -0.94 0.59
CA HIS A 43 11.80 0.41 0.19
C HIS A 43 12.03 0.41 -1.34
N LEU A 44 11.34 1.26 -2.05
CA LEU A 44 11.34 1.33 -3.51
C LEU A 44 11.64 2.75 -3.97
N LYS A 45 12.54 2.85 -4.96
CA LYS A 45 12.83 4.09 -5.68
C LYS A 45 12.87 3.81 -7.17
N ASP A 46 11.80 4.17 -7.86
CA ASP A 46 11.65 3.92 -9.29
C ASP A 46 11.94 5.21 -10.06
N SER A 47 12.91 5.14 -10.98
CA SER A 47 13.22 6.24 -11.92
C SER A 47 12.36 6.19 -13.19
N LEU A 48 11.67 5.08 -13.42
CA LEU A 48 10.72 4.90 -14.50
C LEU A 48 9.30 4.93 -13.95
N ALA A 49 8.37 5.50 -14.70
CA ALA A 49 6.95 5.48 -14.35
C ALA A 49 6.26 4.26 -15.00
N PRO A 50 6.28 3.08 -14.38
CA PRO A 50 5.53 1.96 -14.89
C PRO A 50 4.04 2.30 -14.83
N ARG A 51 3.32 2.06 -15.92
CA ARG A 51 1.87 2.15 -15.89
C ARG A 51 1.33 1.06 -14.96
N ILE A 52 0.76 1.46 -13.84
CA ILE A 52 0.13 0.57 -12.88
C ILE A 52 -1.38 0.77 -13.01
N ASP A 53 -2.07 -0.25 -13.49
CA ASP A 53 -3.52 -0.24 -13.61
C ASP A 53 -4.19 -0.45 -12.25
N TYR A 54 -5.51 -0.23 -12.18
CA TYR A 54 -6.29 -0.51 -10.99
C TYR A 54 -6.12 -1.96 -10.56
N HIS A 55 -5.89 -2.16 -9.27
CA HIS A 55 -5.67 -3.47 -8.66
C HIS A 55 -6.08 -3.47 -7.19
N TYR A 56 -6.11 -4.65 -6.59
CA TYR A 56 -6.34 -4.85 -5.17
C TYR A 56 -5.41 -5.93 -4.61
N HIS A 57 -5.32 -6.02 -3.29
CA HIS A 57 -4.58 -7.05 -2.56
C HIS A 57 -5.48 -7.72 -1.54
N GLU A 58 -5.14 -8.92 -1.07
CA GLU A 58 -5.81 -9.60 0.04
C GLU A 58 -5.18 -9.32 1.40
N PHE A 59 -4.18 -8.46 1.45
CA PHE A 59 -3.49 -7.96 2.64
C PHE A 59 -3.65 -6.45 2.75
N ASP A 60 -3.45 -5.93 3.96
CA ASP A 60 -3.45 -4.50 4.22
C ASP A 60 -2.06 -3.90 3.94
N LYS A 61 -1.98 -2.63 3.63
CA LYS A 61 -0.69 -1.95 3.45
C LYS A 61 -0.71 -0.49 3.86
N LEU A 62 0.43 -0.04 4.40
CA LEU A 62 0.77 1.36 4.56
C LEU A 62 1.79 1.74 3.48
N VAL A 63 1.56 2.87 2.82
CA VAL A 63 2.51 3.43 1.86
C VAL A 63 3.02 4.76 2.40
N PHE A 64 4.26 4.79 2.86
CA PHE A 64 4.96 6.01 3.27
C PHE A 64 5.53 6.63 2.01
N PHE A 65 4.98 7.76 1.59
CA PHE A 65 5.47 8.49 0.43
C PHE A 65 6.66 9.36 0.83
N LEU A 66 7.81 9.15 0.19
CA LEU A 66 9.04 9.86 0.51
C LEU A 66 9.39 10.93 -0.52
N GLY A 67 9.07 10.71 -1.80
CA GLY A 67 9.38 11.68 -2.84
C GLY A 67 8.84 11.30 -4.21
N GLY A 68 8.87 12.27 -5.12
CA GLY A 68 8.35 12.18 -6.48
C GLY A 68 7.05 12.94 -6.69
N ARG A 69 6.49 12.83 -7.89
CA ARG A 69 5.20 13.43 -8.27
C ARG A 69 4.18 12.34 -8.54
N VAL A 70 3.39 12.06 -7.52
CA VAL A 70 2.45 10.94 -7.57
C VAL A 70 1.07 11.37 -7.06
N THR A 71 0.06 11.01 -7.83
CA THR A 71 -1.34 11.05 -7.41
C THR A 71 -1.81 9.62 -7.18
N TYR A 72 -2.47 9.38 -6.07
CA TYR A 72 -3.03 8.07 -5.76
C TYR A 72 -4.55 8.09 -5.85
N VAL A 73 -5.13 7.07 -6.47
CA VAL A 73 -6.59 6.85 -6.43
C VAL A 73 -6.84 5.63 -5.56
N VAL A 74 -7.61 5.78 -4.49
CA VAL A 74 -8.01 4.69 -3.58
C VAL A 74 -9.51 4.73 -3.41
N ALA A 75 -10.21 3.63 -3.68
CA ALA A 75 -11.67 3.54 -3.59
C ALA A 75 -12.42 4.68 -4.30
N GLY A 76 -11.89 5.15 -5.43
CA GLY A 76 -12.47 6.26 -6.21
C GLY A 76 -12.08 7.65 -5.74
N VAL A 77 -11.44 7.80 -4.58
CA VAL A 77 -10.97 9.09 -4.05
C VAL A 77 -9.54 9.37 -4.52
N THR A 78 -9.29 10.59 -4.97
CA THR A 78 -7.98 11.02 -5.49
C THR A 78 -7.19 11.78 -4.43
N TYR A 79 -5.94 11.36 -4.20
CA TYR A 79 -5.01 11.94 -3.23
C TYR A 79 -3.76 12.48 -3.92
N PHE A 80 -3.46 13.77 -3.68
CA PHE A 80 -2.20 14.40 -4.07
C PHE A 80 -1.22 14.28 -2.92
N LEU A 81 -0.16 13.48 -3.11
CA LEU A 81 0.77 13.14 -2.05
C LEU A 81 1.82 14.22 -1.81
N ARG A 82 2.22 14.37 -0.55
CA ARG A 82 3.35 15.17 -0.08
C ARG A 82 4.32 14.26 0.66
N PRO A 83 5.64 14.55 0.69
CA PRO A 83 6.60 13.75 1.44
C PRO A 83 6.14 13.50 2.88
N TRP A 84 6.22 12.24 3.31
CA TRP A 84 5.75 11.70 4.58
C TRP A 84 4.23 11.59 4.75
N ASP A 85 3.46 11.78 3.70
CA ASP A 85 2.07 11.31 3.70
C ASP A 85 2.06 9.76 3.76
N ILE A 86 1.11 9.21 4.52
CA ILE A 86 0.92 7.76 4.66
C ILE A 86 -0.44 7.39 4.09
N LEU A 87 -0.45 6.52 3.08
CA LEU A 87 -1.69 5.94 2.57
C LEU A 87 -2.01 4.65 3.33
N LEU A 88 -3.24 4.56 3.80
CA LEU A 88 -3.82 3.43 4.50
C LEU A 88 -4.69 2.64 3.52
N ILE A 89 -4.16 1.56 2.95
CA ILE A 89 -4.84 0.78 1.92
C ILE A 89 -5.19 -0.59 2.48
N GLN A 90 -6.44 -0.75 2.89
CA GLN A 90 -6.94 -2.04 3.39
C GLN A 90 -7.03 -3.07 2.28
N HIS A 91 -7.06 -4.34 2.71
CA HIS A 91 -7.33 -5.47 1.83
C HIS A 91 -8.59 -5.23 0.99
N ASN A 92 -8.53 -5.69 -0.24
CA ASN A 92 -9.62 -5.59 -1.21
C ASN A 92 -10.03 -4.17 -1.64
N LEU A 93 -9.36 -3.11 -1.22
CA LEU A 93 -9.58 -1.78 -1.78
C LEU A 93 -8.92 -1.64 -3.14
N ILE A 94 -9.72 -1.23 -4.12
CA ILE A 94 -9.26 -0.94 -5.48
C ILE A 94 -8.49 0.37 -5.47
N HIS A 95 -7.26 0.34 -5.97
CA HIS A 95 -6.40 1.52 -5.99
C HIS A 95 -5.38 1.47 -7.14
N ARG A 96 -4.81 2.63 -7.45
CA ARG A 96 -3.65 2.77 -8.33
C ARG A 96 -2.85 4.03 -8.05
N PRO A 97 -1.53 4.04 -8.22
CA PRO A 97 -0.74 5.25 -8.40
C PRO A 97 -0.85 5.77 -9.82
N ILE A 98 -0.81 7.08 -9.98
CA ILE A 98 -0.58 7.81 -11.23
C ILE A 98 0.75 8.51 -11.04
N ILE A 99 1.79 8.05 -11.72
CA ILE A 99 3.18 8.45 -11.50
C ILE A 99 3.60 9.38 -12.64
N ASP A 100 4.09 10.57 -12.29
CA ASP A 100 4.79 11.47 -13.20
C ASP A 100 6.27 11.07 -13.22
N ALA A 101 6.79 10.70 -14.41
CA ALA A 101 8.18 10.24 -14.58
C ALA A 101 9.22 11.36 -14.48
N SER A 102 8.81 12.63 -14.29
CA SER A 102 9.73 13.76 -14.17
C SER A 102 10.63 13.70 -12.94
N GLU A 103 10.20 12.96 -11.92
CA GLU A 103 10.93 12.77 -10.66
C GLU A 103 10.89 11.30 -10.24
N PRO A 104 11.97 10.77 -9.62
CA PRO A 104 11.97 9.43 -9.06
C PRO A 104 10.87 9.25 -8.01
N TYR A 105 10.07 8.20 -8.14
CA TYR A 105 9.05 7.86 -7.15
C TYR A 105 9.67 7.03 -6.01
N GLU A 106 9.80 7.62 -4.84
CA GLU A 106 10.35 6.98 -3.65
C GLU A 106 9.29 6.75 -2.58
N ARG A 107 9.20 5.54 -2.07
CA ARG A 107 8.26 5.12 -1.03
C ARG A 107 8.76 3.92 -0.23
N VAL A 108 8.32 3.84 1.01
CA VAL A 108 8.37 2.61 1.80
C VAL A 108 6.97 2.00 1.85
N VAL A 109 6.86 0.72 1.61
CA VAL A 109 5.59 0.00 1.64
C VAL A 109 5.66 -1.11 2.68
N LEU A 110 4.82 -1.04 3.69
CA LEU A 110 4.63 -2.05 4.71
C LEU A 110 3.37 -2.85 4.38
N TRP A 111 3.54 -4.13 4.06
CA TRP A 111 2.45 -5.09 3.84
C TRP A 111 2.16 -5.82 5.14
N LEU A 112 0.90 -5.99 5.48
CA LEU A 112 0.42 -6.51 6.75
C LEU A 112 -0.52 -7.70 6.53
N GLY A 113 -0.17 -8.84 7.08
CA GLY A 113 -1.02 -10.03 7.07
C GLY A 113 -2.15 -9.90 8.08
N ARG A 114 -3.39 -10.16 7.64
CA ARG A 114 -4.58 -10.04 8.50
C ARG A 114 -4.52 -10.97 9.72
N ASP A 115 -4.05 -12.19 9.53
CA ASP A 115 -3.90 -13.15 10.63
C ASP A 115 -2.85 -12.67 11.66
N TRP A 116 -1.80 -11.98 11.21
CA TRP A 116 -0.81 -11.39 12.11
C TRP A 116 -1.41 -10.21 12.87
N LEU A 117 -2.12 -9.30 12.22
CA LEU A 117 -2.83 -8.20 12.86
C LEU A 117 -3.78 -8.73 13.95
N ALA A 118 -4.61 -9.71 13.61
CA ALA A 118 -5.54 -10.32 14.57
C ALA A 118 -4.84 -10.99 15.76
N ARG A 119 -3.70 -11.64 15.55
CA ARG A 119 -2.92 -12.27 16.65
C ARG A 119 -2.20 -11.27 17.55
N ARG A 120 -1.96 -10.03 17.08
CA ARG A 120 -1.25 -8.97 17.81
C ARG A 120 -2.18 -7.90 18.38
N SER A 121 -3.44 -7.94 18.02
CA SER A 121 -4.46 -7.03 18.53
C SER A 121 -4.99 -7.50 19.90
N ASP A 122 -5.12 -6.56 20.82
CA ASP A 122 -5.84 -6.76 22.07
C ASP A 122 -7.31 -6.36 21.92
N PRO A 123 -8.26 -6.96 22.67
CA PRO A 123 -9.69 -6.67 22.51
C PRO A 123 -10.08 -5.19 22.71
N GLY A 124 -9.31 -4.44 23.47
CA GLY A 124 -9.53 -3.00 23.71
C GLY A 124 -8.69 -2.08 22.85
N GLU A 125 -7.63 -2.59 22.24
CA GLU A 125 -6.65 -1.82 21.44
C GLU A 125 -6.26 -2.60 20.18
N PRO A 126 -7.14 -2.66 19.18
CA PRO A 126 -6.84 -3.39 17.96
C PRO A 126 -5.72 -2.70 17.17
N LEU A 127 -4.73 -3.48 16.76
CA LEU A 127 -3.53 -2.98 16.06
C LEU A 127 -3.84 -2.40 14.68
N ASP A 128 -4.95 -2.78 14.10
CA ASP A 128 -5.48 -2.30 12.81
C ASP A 128 -6.50 -1.15 12.95
N ALA A 129 -6.67 -0.58 14.16
CA ALA A 129 -7.63 0.49 14.42
C ALA A 129 -7.53 1.67 13.44
N CYS A 130 -6.30 2.07 13.05
CA CYS A 130 -6.10 3.14 12.09
C CYS A 130 -6.64 2.79 10.69
N LEU A 131 -6.56 1.52 10.29
CA LEU A 131 -7.09 1.01 9.04
C LEU A 131 -8.62 0.97 9.07
N ASP A 132 -9.22 0.48 10.13
CA ASP A 132 -10.67 0.42 10.28
C ASP A 132 -11.29 1.82 10.34
N HIS A 133 -10.70 2.72 11.13
CA HIS A 133 -11.13 4.13 11.15
C HIS A 133 -11.05 4.80 9.77
N SER A 134 -9.97 4.55 9.02
CA SER A 134 -9.81 5.02 7.65
C SER A 134 -10.91 4.51 6.71
N ARG A 135 -11.32 3.26 6.88
CA ARG A 135 -12.42 2.64 6.10
C ARG A 135 -13.76 3.29 6.42
N GLU A 136 -14.07 3.45 7.69
CA GLU A 136 -15.33 4.06 8.17
C GLU A 136 -15.43 5.52 7.71
N ALA A 137 -14.33 6.27 7.79
CA ALA A 137 -14.27 7.65 7.33
C ALA A 137 -14.30 7.81 5.80
N GLY A 138 -14.05 6.73 5.03
CA GLY A 138 -13.90 6.79 3.58
C GLY A 138 -12.71 7.66 3.14
N PHE A 139 -11.70 7.81 4.01
CA PHE A 139 -10.55 8.67 3.79
C PHE A 139 -9.25 7.93 4.13
N HIS A 140 -8.38 7.74 3.15
CA HIS A 140 -7.26 6.80 3.20
C HIS A 140 -5.88 7.48 3.27
N LEU A 141 -5.83 8.77 3.64
CA LEU A 141 -4.59 9.53 3.70
C LEU A 141 -4.37 10.10 5.10
N LEU A 142 -3.26 9.72 5.74
CA LEU A 142 -2.77 10.33 6.97
C LEU A 142 -1.66 11.33 6.64
N ARG A 143 -1.87 12.60 6.99
CA ARG A 143 -0.82 13.62 6.89
C ARG A 143 -0.01 13.65 8.17
N THR A 144 1.24 13.25 8.05
CA THR A 144 2.14 13.18 9.21
C THR A 144 2.62 14.57 9.60
N ALA A 145 2.43 14.94 10.86
CA ALA A 145 3.04 16.13 11.45
C ALA A 145 4.58 16.02 11.42
N GLU A 146 5.26 17.15 11.28
CA GLU A 146 6.71 17.16 11.06
C GLU A 146 7.49 16.51 12.22
N GLU A 147 7.01 16.70 13.44
CA GLU A 147 7.61 16.15 14.66
C GLU A 147 7.57 14.60 14.68
N ARG A 148 6.60 14.01 14.04
CA ARG A 148 6.45 12.54 13.96
C ARG A 148 7.27 11.88 12.86
N ARG A 149 7.68 12.63 11.85
CA ARG A 149 8.42 12.10 10.67
C ARG A 149 9.70 11.41 11.07
N LEU A 150 10.48 12.00 11.98
CA LEU A 150 11.71 11.42 12.47
C LEU A 150 11.48 10.10 13.22
N GLY A 151 10.36 10.00 13.97
CA GLY A 151 9.94 8.78 14.65
C GLY A 151 9.69 7.65 13.65
N TYR A 152 8.89 7.91 12.62
CA TYR A 152 8.64 6.94 11.55
C TYR A 152 9.91 6.55 10.79
N ALA A 153 10.77 7.52 10.43
CA ALA A 153 12.03 7.25 9.74
C ALA A 153 12.94 6.31 10.53
N ARG A 154 13.05 6.54 11.84
CA ARG A 154 13.85 5.68 12.75
C ARG A 154 13.24 4.29 12.89
N ALA A 155 11.94 4.19 13.13
CA ALA A 155 11.26 2.90 13.28
C ALA A 155 11.36 2.06 12.01
N ILE A 156 11.19 2.67 10.84
CA ILE A 156 11.36 2.02 9.53
C ILE A 156 12.81 1.55 9.34
N GLY A 157 13.81 2.40 9.61
CA GLY A 157 15.22 2.02 9.49
C GLY A 157 15.60 0.85 10.40
N HIS A 158 15.19 0.90 11.67
CA HIS A 158 15.43 -0.20 12.61
C HIS A 158 14.70 -1.49 12.19
N LEU A 159 13.49 -1.37 11.61
CA LEU A 159 12.76 -2.53 11.07
C LEU A 159 13.50 -3.13 9.87
N GLU A 160 13.99 -2.31 8.95
CA GLU A 160 14.82 -2.76 7.81
C GLU A 160 16.07 -3.52 8.29
N ASP A 161 16.79 -2.97 9.27
CA ASP A 161 17.98 -3.59 9.82
C ASP A 161 17.66 -4.92 10.51
N SER A 162 16.60 -4.95 11.32
CA SER A 162 16.15 -6.18 12.00
C SER A 162 15.72 -7.28 11.02
N LEU A 163 15.10 -6.89 9.89
CA LEU A 163 14.69 -7.85 8.84
C LEU A 163 15.87 -8.42 8.04
N ARG A 164 17.02 -7.73 8.02
CA ARG A 164 18.26 -8.20 7.38
C ARG A 164 19.16 -9.00 8.32
N SER A 165 18.95 -8.85 9.62
CA SER A 165 19.79 -9.48 10.64
C SER A 165 19.40 -10.94 10.85
N GLU A 166 20.43 -11.80 11.02
CA GLU A 166 20.29 -13.21 11.43
C GLU A 166 20.59 -13.39 12.93
N GLU A 167 20.82 -12.30 13.66
CA GLU A 167 21.17 -12.35 15.08
C GLU A 167 19.99 -12.82 15.95
N PHE A 168 20.33 -13.34 17.12
CA PHE A 168 19.34 -13.76 18.10
C PHE A 168 18.40 -12.58 18.47
N GLY A 169 17.10 -12.81 18.39
CA GLY A 169 16.09 -11.80 18.73
C GLY A 169 15.72 -10.86 17.59
N ALA A 170 16.44 -10.80 16.46
CA ALA A 170 16.16 -9.91 15.33
C ALA A 170 14.71 -10.04 14.83
N ARG A 171 14.21 -11.27 14.75
CA ARG A 171 12.82 -11.54 14.32
C ARG A 171 11.78 -10.98 15.30
N ARG A 172 12.05 -11.06 16.62
CA ARG A 172 11.16 -10.47 17.63
C ARG A 172 11.24 -8.95 17.62
N MET A 173 12.43 -8.40 17.43
CA MET A 173 12.62 -6.96 17.27
C MET A 173 11.85 -6.44 16.06
N ALA A 174 11.94 -7.11 14.91
CA ALA A 174 11.18 -6.75 13.72
C ALA A 174 9.66 -6.78 13.97
N ASP A 175 9.15 -7.78 14.68
CA ASP A 175 7.74 -7.88 15.07
C ASP A 175 7.31 -6.69 15.95
N THR A 176 8.10 -6.34 16.96
CA THR A 176 7.85 -5.19 17.85
C THR A 176 7.88 -3.85 17.09
N LEU A 177 8.88 -3.66 16.23
CA LEU A 177 9.01 -2.44 15.43
C LEU A 177 7.87 -2.27 14.41
N CYS A 178 7.40 -3.39 13.84
CA CYS A 178 6.23 -3.36 12.97
C CYS A 178 4.97 -2.92 13.72
N GLN A 179 4.76 -3.40 14.95
CA GLN A 179 3.67 -2.95 15.83
C GLN A 179 3.83 -1.47 16.17
N GLN A 180 5.04 -1.02 16.55
CA GLN A 180 5.32 0.39 16.87
C GLN A 180 4.97 1.35 15.74
N ILE A 181 5.12 0.93 14.48
CA ILE A 181 4.76 1.75 13.31
C ILE A 181 3.24 1.94 13.20
N LEU A 182 2.44 1.04 13.75
CA LEU A 182 0.97 1.06 13.68
C LEU A 182 0.30 1.82 14.82
N ILE A 183 1.01 2.05 15.93
CA ILE A 183 0.54 2.80 17.11
C ILE A 183 1.08 4.24 17.10
#